data_6896afe4fad5001e7201f56888f12217
#
_entry.id   6896afe4fad5001e7201f56888f12217
#
_cell.length_a   1.000
_cell.length_b   1.000
_cell.length_c   1.000
_cell.angle_alpha   90.00
_cell.angle_beta   90.00
_cell.angle_gamma   90.00
#
_symmetry.space_group_name_H-M   'P 1'
#
loop_
_entity.id
_entity.type
_entity.pdbx_description
1 polymer ?
#
loop_
_entity_poly.entity_id
_entity_poly.type
_entity_poly.pdbx_seq_one_letter_code
_entity_poly.pdbx_strand_id
1 'polypeptide(L)'
;MTQISGAQLLIRFLKGRGVTTIAGIPGGAALPIYDALHGSSITHILARHEQGAGFIAQGMARATGVPAVTLATSGPGATNLVTAVADAYADSIPLLAITGQVPQHLIGTDAFQEVDACHLFEKITRKSFFARSAEELYEILPKAWLLMTQGRPGPVHVDIPKDVQLQKVEFRPFRFIAPSAHTADAAAIELAARMIGASERPVFYIGGGIIASGAAEVVTTLARDQGIPVVSSVMGLGAFPAKDELFLGMLGMHAAPYTNYIMHEADLLIAVGVRFDDRATGKLEKFCPGARVIHIDIDARELGKLRQPQLAIEADARVALKGLALALPAPRVRSAWLQRIAELRAAHPHEETADDNAAIAFMQLLDRSRSLDDFITTDVGQHQMWAAQYLQFDRPRRWLTSGGLGTMGFGLPAAIGASLATGQRSICISGDGSVMMNLQELQTLAELALPVKIIILDNGHLGLVRQQQTLFFDKRLSASAFLQPTGFTAIAAAFGLPAMTVDATDSAGLQAFLAMPGPGVAHVPIRAADKVLPMVAPGAGNLEMILRDPERQRTAETNRVAGAKPLDGAALVSTVRP
;
A
#
# COMPACT_ATOMS: atom_id res chain seq x y z
N MET A 1 42.95 16.33 -14.57
CA MET A 1 41.72 15.78 -13.95
C MET A 1 40.68 15.51 -15.02
N THR A 2 39.83 14.52 -14.88
CA THR A 2 38.90 14.09 -15.95
C THR A 2 37.69 15.03 -16.00
N GLN A 3 37.44 15.64 -17.14
CA GLN A 3 36.24 16.44 -17.40
C GLN A 3 35.08 15.54 -17.76
N ILE A 4 33.94 15.68 -17.07
CA ILE A 4 32.71 14.92 -17.32
C ILE A 4 31.50 15.86 -17.43
N SER A 5 30.44 15.42 -18.11
CA SER A 5 29.19 16.20 -18.20
C SER A 5 28.36 16.06 -16.90
N GLY A 6 27.42 17.01 -16.69
CA GLY A 6 26.46 16.91 -15.60
C GLY A 6 25.66 15.60 -15.63
N ALA A 7 25.29 15.15 -16.83
CA ALA A 7 24.64 13.83 -17.02
C ALA A 7 25.55 12.67 -16.57
N GLN A 8 26.81 12.67 -16.98
CA GLN A 8 27.78 11.66 -16.53
C GLN A 8 28.05 11.72 -15.03
N LEU A 9 28.02 12.91 -14.43
CA LEU A 9 28.14 13.09 -12.99
C LEU A 9 26.96 12.45 -12.26
N LEU A 10 25.72 12.69 -12.72
CA LEU A 10 24.52 12.04 -12.19
C LEU A 10 24.63 10.51 -12.23
N ILE A 11 24.99 9.94 -13.38
CA ILE A 11 25.10 8.47 -13.51
C ILE A 11 26.19 7.91 -12.59
N ARG A 12 27.33 8.59 -12.45
CA ARG A 12 28.37 8.17 -11.48
C ARG A 12 27.88 8.23 -10.04
N PHE A 13 27.11 9.25 -9.67
CA PHE A 13 26.49 9.35 -8.35
C PHE A 13 25.57 8.16 -8.09
N LEU A 14 24.63 7.88 -8.99
CA LEU A 14 23.65 6.79 -8.85
C LEU A 14 24.35 5.42 -8.73
N LYS A 15 25.38 5.17 -9.56
CA LYS A 15 26.22 3.97 -9.43
C LYS A 15 26.90 3.88 -8.07
N GLY A 16 27.47 4.96 -7.59
CA GLY A 16 28.11 5.06 -6.27
C GLY A 16 27.13 4.83 -5.10
N ARG A 17 25.82 4.97 -5.33
CA ARG A 17 24.74 4.65 -4.36
C ARG A 17 24.17 3.25 -4.53
N GLY A 18 24.72 2.45 -5.42
CA GLY A 18 24.27 1.07 -5.65
C GLY A 18 23.02 0.96 -6.52
N VAL A 19 22.61 2.02 -7.22
CA VAL A 19 21.50 1.96 -8.16
C VAL A 19 21.89 1.09 -9.34
N THR A 20 21.14 0.00 -9.53
CA THR A 20 21.33 -0.96 -10.64
C THR A 20 20.29 -0.83 -11.72
N THR A 21 19.15 -0.23 -11.40
CA THR A 21 17.98 -0.16 -12.28
C THR A 21 17.27 1.18 -12.15
N ILE A 22 16.84 1.73 -13.28
CA ILE A 22 16.03 2.96 -13.38
C ILE A 22 14.86 2.66 -14.31
N ALA A 23 13.65 3.02 -13.92
CA ALA A 23 12.47 2.98 -14.79
C ALA A 23 12.16 4.39 -15.32
N GLY A 24 11.76 4.50 -16.60
CA GLY A 24 11.48 5.81 -17.17
C GLY A 24 11.12 5.76 -18.65
N ILE A 25 10.89 6.96 -19.21
CA ILE A 25 10.66 7.17 -20.64
C ILE A 25 11.59 8.29 -21.14
N PRO A 26 12.37 8.06 -22.22
CA PRO A 26 13.23 9.08 -22.79
C PRO A 26 12.43 10.19 -23.47
N GLY A 27 13.02 11.40 -23.49
CA GLY A 27 12.49 12.52 -24.23
C GLY A 27 13.53 13.63 -24.40
N GLY A 28 13.26 14.59 -25.25
CA GLY A 28 14.23 15.59 -25.73
C GLY A 28 15.04 16.31 -24.67
N ALA A 29 14.41 16.63 -23.53
CA ALA A 29 15.06 17.34 -22.42
C ALA A 29 15.89 16.42 -21.51
N ALA A 30 15.80 15.11 -21.64
CA ALA A 30 16.55 14.14 -20.82
C ALA A 30 17.57 13.32 -21.64
N LEU A 31 17.65 13.51 -22.97
CA LEU A 31 18.54 12.74 -23.84
C LEU A 31 20.00 12.69 -23.39
N PRO A 32 20.64 13.77 -22.87
CA PRO A 32 22.01 13.67 -22.39
C PRO A 32 22.17 12.72 -21.21
N ILE A 33 21.13 12.56 -20.34
CA ILE A 33 21.13 11.58 -19.25
C ILE A 33 21.03 10.16 -19.82
N TYR A 34 20.16 9.94 -20.81
CA TYR A 34 20.03 8.65 -21.49
C TYR A 34 21.30 8.25 -22.26
N ASP A 35 21.99 9.22 -22.88
CA ASP A 35 23.30 9.00 -23.50
C ASP A 35 24.34 8.58 -22.46
N ALA A 36 24.36 9.22 -21.29
CA ALA A 36 25.27 8.85 -20.19
C ALA A 36 24.90 7.49 -19.55
N LEU A 37 23.65 7.05 -19.65
CA LEU A 37 23.23 5.69 -19.24
C LEU A 37 23.73 4.62 -20.22
N HIS A 38 23.85 4.95 -21.50
CA HIS A 38 24.35 4.04 -22.52
C HIS A 38 25.76 3.56 -22.18
N GLY A 39 25.97 2.25 -22.13
CA GLY A 39 27.24 1.67 -21.71
C GLY A 39 27.55 1.75 -20.21
N SER A 40 26.66 2.28 -19.38
CA SER A 40 26.76 2.19 -17.93
C SER A 40 26.34 0.81 -17.42
N SER A 41 26.59 0.51 -16.13
CA SER A 41 26.10 -0.72 -15.49
C SER A 41 24.66 -0.60 -14.95
N ILE A 42 23.99 0.50 -15.19
CA ILE A 42 22.60 0.71 -14.77
C ILE A 42 21.68 0.22 -15.90
N THR A 43 20.80 -0.71 -15.58
CA THR A 43 19.76 -1.17 -16.51
C THR A 43 18.62 -0.16 -16.55
N HIS A 44 18.23 0.26 -17.75
CA HIS A 44 17.04 1.09 -17.93
C HIS A 44 15.83 0.23 -18.30
N ILE A 45 14.71 0.43 -17.61
CA ILE A 45 13.42 -0.19 -17.90
C ILE A 45 12.56 0.83 -18.63
N LEU A 46 12.27 0.56 -19.88
CA LEU A 46 11.37 1.38 -20.68
C LEU A 46 9.92 1.04 -20.33
N ALA A 47 9.31 1.87 -19.47
CA ALA A 47 7.89 1.81 -19.18
C ALA A 47 7.05 2.33 -20.38
N ARG A 48 5.76 2.16 -20.32
CA ARG A 48 4.83 2.64 -21.36
C ARG A 48 4.08 3.91 -20.96
N HIS A 49 4.25 4.29 -19.70
CA HIS A 49 3.76 5.56 -19.14
C HIS A 49 4.66 5.96 -17.95
N GLU A 50 4.92 7.26 -17.75
CA GLU A 50 5.79 7.70 -16.66
C GLU A 50 5.20 7.37 -15.29
N GLN A 51 3.87 7.40 -15.13
CA GLN A 51 3.21 6.92 -13.91
C GLN A 51 3.55 5.44 -13.66
N GLY A 52 3.50 4.60 -14.68
CA GLY A 52 3.94 3.20 -14.62
C GLY A 52 5.41 3.09 -14.21
N ALA A 53 6.30 3.90 -14.79
CA ALA A 53 7.71 3.96 -14.40
C ALA A 53 7.89 4.30 -12.92
N GLY A 54 7.16 5.30 -12.42
CA GLY A 54 7.18 5.69 -11.00
C GLY A 54 6.69 4.56 -10.08
N PHE A 55 5.65 3.81 -10.49
CA PHE A 55 5.15 2.67 -9.70
C PHE A 55 6.07 1.44 -9.80
N ILE A 56 6.74 1.19 -10.93
CA ILE A 56 7.80 0.18 -11.02
C ILE A 56 8.90 0.49 -10.00
N ALA A 57 9.38 1.74 -9.98
CA ALA A 57 10.38 2.18 -9.01
C ALA A 57 9.88 2.03 -7.56
N GLN A 58 8.62 2.38 -7.27
CA GLN A 58 8.03 2.16 -5.96
C GLN A 58 7.95 0.67 -5.59
N GLY A 59 7.57 -0.20 -6.52
CA GLY A 59 7.57 -1.65 -6.31
C GLY A 59 8.93 -2.18 -5.88
N MET A 60 10.01 -1.71 -6.55
CA MET A 60 11.39 -2.01 -6.17
C MET A 60 11.70 -1.55 -4.74
N ALA A 61 11.39 -0.28 -4.42
CA ALA A 61 11.66 0.29 -3.10
C ALA A 61 10.86 -0.38 -1.98
N ARG A 62 9.57 -0.66 -2.20
CA ARG A 62 8.70 -1.32 -1.21
C ARG A 62 9.15 -2.75 -0.92
N ALA A 63 9.52 -3.52 -1.95
CA ALA A 63 9.95 -4.90 -1.81
C ALA A 63 11.30 -5.03 -1.09
N THR A 64 12.24 -4.13 -1.37
CA THR A 64 13.62 -4.22 -0.88
C THR A 64 13.92 -3.33 0.32
N GLY A 65 13.20 -2.22 0.49
CA GLY A 65 13.53 -1.16 1.44
C GLY A 65 14.69 -0.26 0.98
N VAL A 66 15.20 -0.47 -0.23
CA VAL A 66 16.27 0.34 -0.83
C VAL A 66 15.66 1.46 -1.67
N PRO A 67 16.21 2.69 -1.63
CA PRO A 67 15.75 3.77 -2.49
C PRO A 67 15.78 3.41 -3.97
N ALA A 68 14.71 3.77 -4.69
CA ALA A 68 14.60 3.56 -6.13
C ALA A 68 14.60 4.89 -6.90
N VAL A 69 14.83 4.82 -8.20
CA VAL A 69 14.97 5.99 -9.08
C VAL A 69 14.04 5.85 -10.28
N THR A 70 13.35 6.94 -10.62
CA THR A 70 12.59 7.09 -11.86
C THR A 70 13.06 8.30 -12.63
N LEU A 71 13.02 8.24 -13.96
CA LEU A 71 13.52 9.27 -14.86
C LEU A 71 12.48 9.62 -15.92
N ALA A 72 12.18 10.91 -16.07
CA ALA A 72 11.28 11.41 -17.09
C ALA A 72 11.86 12.64 -17.81
N THR A 73 11.30 12.97 -18.96
CA THR A 73 11.58 14.22 -19.66
C THR A 73 10.79 15.38 -19.05
N SER A 74 10.94 16.58 -19.59
CA SER A 74 10.17 17.78 -19.23
C SER A 74 8.70 17.71 -19.67
N GLY A 75 7.91 18.71 -19.35
CA GLY A 75 6.53 18.85 -19.80
C GLY A 75 5.66 17.65 -19.41
N PRO A 76 5.09 16.93 -20.40
CA PRO A 76 4.20 15.80 -20.13
C PRO A 76 4.91 14.67 -19.38
N GLY A 77 6.22 14.47 -19.56
CA GLY A 77 6.95 13.46 -18.80
C GLY A 77 6.98 13.77 -17.30
N ALA A 78 7.25 15.01 -16.92
CA ALA A 78 7.20 15.44 -15.54
C ALA A 78 5.78 15.38 -14.97
N THR A 79 4.77 15.89 -15.69
CA THR A 79 3.38 15.91 -15.20
C THR A 79 2.81 14.51 -15.03
N ASN A 80 3.15 13.55 -15.89
CA ASN A 80 2.72 12.16 -15.78
C ASN A 80 3.30 11.43 -14.55
N LEU A 81 4.44 11.88 -13.99
CA LEU A 81 5.00 11.33 -12.75
C LEU A 81 4.27 11.78 -11.48
N VAL A 82 3.51 12.88 -11.51
CA VAL A 82 2.93 13.53 -10.33
C VAL A 82 2.18 12.54 -9.45
N THR A 83 1.29 11.75 -10.01
CA THR A 83 0.49 10.77 -9.26
C THR A 83 1.38 9.74 -8.56
N ALA A 84 2.37 9.19 -9.25
CA ALA A 84 3.26 8.19 -8.66
C ALA A 84 4.13 8.78 -7.53
N VAL A 85 4.60 10.02 -7.68
CA VAL A 85 5.38 10.70 -6.64
C VAL A 85 4.50 11.07 -5.44
N ALA A 86 3.25 11.52 -5.66
CA ALA A 86 2.30 11.78 -4.60
C ALA A 86 1.96 10.51 -3.79
N ASP A 87 1.81 9.37 -4.47
CA ASP A 87 1.61 8.06 -3.83
C ASP A 87 2.82 7.66 -2.96
N ALA A 88 4.03 7.82 -3.49
CA ALA A 88 5.25 7.57 -2.72
C ALA A 88 5.35 8.48 -1.47
N TYR A 89 4.93 9.75 -1.59
CA TYR A 89 4.90 10.69 -0.46
C TYR A 89 3.90 10.27 0.61
N ALA A 90 2.69 9.90 0.20
CA ALA A 90 1.63 9.47 1.11
C ALA A 90 2.02 8.21 1.91
N ASP A 91 2.75 7.28 1.29
CA ASP A 91 3.17 6.01 1.89
C ASP A 91 4.62 6.01 2.40
N SER A 92 5.30 7.16 2.38
CA SER A 92 6.67 7.29 2.90
C SER A 92 7.69 6.40 2.18
N ILE A 93 7.62 6.33 0.85
CA ILE A 93 8.50 5.49 0.03
C ILE A 93 9.69 6.31 -0.46
N PRO A 94 10.94 5.86 -0.25
CA PRO A 94 12.13 6.55 -0.70
C PRO A 94 12.28 6.44 -2.23
N LEU A 95 11.89 7.47 -2.95
CA LEU A 95 11.89 7.56 -4.41
C LEU A 95 12.63 8.81 -4.89
N LEU A 96 13.65 8.66 -5.71
CA LEU A 96 14.27 9.76 -6.42
C LEU A 96 13.62 9.93 -7.78
N ALA A 97 12.83 10.99 -7.93
CA ALA A 97 12.25 11.40 -9.20
C ALA A 97 13.17 12.41 -9.88
N ILE A 98 13.68 12.06 -11.05
CA ILE A 98 14.54 12.94 -11.84
C ILE A 98 13.78 13.36 -13.09
N THR A 99 13.71 14.67 -13.35
CA THR A 99 13.15 15.21 -14.60
C THR A 99 14.22 15.97 -15.37
N GLY A 100 14.16 15.83 -16.68
CA GLY A 100 14.83 16.78 -17.56
C GLY A 100 14.01 18.07 -17.66
N GLN A 101 14.69 19.19 -17.94
CA GLN A 101 14.05 20.49 -18.17
C GLN A 101 14.58 21.11 -19.45
N VAL A 102 13.82 22.02 -20.04
CA VAL A 102 14.29 22.85 -21.15
C VAL A 102 15.56 23.62 -20.75
N PRO A 103 16.44 24.02 -21.68
CA PRO A 103 17.60 24.85 -21.36
C PRO A 103 17.20 26.10 -20.56
N GLN A 104 18.02 26.50 -19.59
CA GLN A 104 17.70 27.57 -18.64
C GLN A 104 17.29 28.91 -19.32
N HIS A 105 17.91 29.26 -20.46
CA HIS A 105 17.58 30.49 -21.18
C HIS A 105 16.21 30.47 -21.85
N LEU A 106 15.53 29.31 -21.92
CA LEU A 106 14.18 29.17 -22.45
C LEU A 106 13.11 29.15 -21.36
N ILE A 107 13.48 29.05 -20.08
CA ILE A 107 12.53 29.03 -18.97
C ILE A 107 11.80 30.37 -18.87
N GLY A 108 10.46 30.32 -18.79
CA GLY A 108 9.58 31.48 -18.75
C GLY A 108 9.27 32.07 -20.13
N THR A 109 9.55 31.31 -21.20
CA THR A 109 9.29 31.77 -22.59
C THR A 109 8.17 30.96 -23.26
N ASP A 110 7.46 30.10 -22.51
CA ASP A 110 6.50 29.14 -23.05
C ASP A 110 7.13 28.18 -24.07
N ALA A 111 8.38 27.78 -23.83
CA ALA A 111 9.10 26.85 -24.68
C ALA A 111 8.41 25.49 -24.78
N PHE A 112 8.62 24.80 -25.91
CA PHE A 112 8.02 23.45 -26.11
C PHE A 112 8.37 22.50 -24.99
N GLN A 113 7.34 21.91 -24.34
CA GLN A 113 7.44 21.03 -23.18
C GLN A 113 8.06 21.69 -21.94
N GLU A 114 7.99 23.00 -21.81
CA GLU A 114 8.30 23.68 -20.55
C GLU A 114 7.17 23.45 -19.52
N VAL A 115 7.54 23.22 -18.29
CA VAL A 115 6.65 23.21 -17.11
C VAL A 115 7.48 23.53 -15.87
N ASP A 116 6.93 24.29 -14.93
CA ASP A 116 7.55 24.45 -13.61
C ASP A 116 7.40 23.17 -12.76
N ALA A 117 8.24 22.18 -13.09
CA ALA A 117 8.23 20.89 -12.41
C ALA A 117 8.54 21.05 -10.92
N CYS A 118 9.44 21.97 -10.55
CA CYS A 118 9.77 22.18 -9.14
C CYS A 118 8.56 22.59 -8.30
N HIS A 119 7.73 23.47 -8.80
CA HIS A 119 6.51 23.89 -8.11
C HIS A 119 5.47 22.77 -8.05
N LEU A 120 5.29 22.01 -9.14
CA LEU A 120 4.39 20.86 -9.17
C LEU A 120 4.75 19.80 -8.12
N PHE A 121 6.04 19.53 -7.92
CA PHE A 121 6.50 18.50 -7.00
C PHE A 121 6.70 18.99 -5.56
N GLU A 122 6.66 20.30 -5.30
CA GLU A 122 6.97 20.88 -3.97
C GLU A 122 6.13 20.27 -2.84
N LYS A 123 4.84 20.08 -3.04
CA LYS A 123 3.90 19.62 -2.00
C LYS A 123 3.80 18.09 -1.88
N ILE A 124 4.32 17.38 -2.87
CA ILE A 124 4.26 15.92 -2.95
C ILE A 124 5.63 15.25 -2.81
N THR A 125 6.63 16.02 -2.38
CA THR A 125 7.99 15.52 -2.11
C THR A 125 8.52 16.07 -0.78
N ARG A 126 9.56 15.43 -0.25
CA ARG A 126 10.32 15.97 0.88
C ARG A 126 11.03 17.26 0.51
N LYS A 127 11.50 17.35 -0.72
CA LYS A 127 12.10 18.53 -1.34
C LYS A 127 12.12 18.36 -2.86
N SER A 128 11.86 19.45 -3.56
CA SER A 128 12.11 19.59 -4.98
C SER A 128 13.34 20.50 -5.18
N PHE A 129 14.26 20.09 -6.05
CA PHE A 129 15.49 20.80 -6.36
C PHE A 129 15.54 21.14 -7.85
N PHE A 130 15.97 22.35 -8.16
CA PHE A 130 16.33 22.79 -9.50
C PHE A 130 17.85 22.96 -9.59
N ALA A 131 18.51 22.26 -10.50
CA ALA A 131 19.95 22.36 -10.71
C ALA A 131 20.27 23.52 -11.68
N ARG A 132 20.99 24.55 -11.21
CA ARG A 132 21.39 25.70 -12.04
C ARG A 132 22.72 25.50 -12.74
N SER A 133 23.53 24.56 -12.27
CA SER A 133 24.80 24.20 -12.90
C SER A 133 25.16 22.75 -12.62
N ALA A 134 26.04 22.18 -13.43
CA ALA A 134 26.56 20.84 -13.17
C ALA A 134 27.40 20.79 -11.86
N GLU A 135 27.99 21.90 -11.44
CA GLU A 135 28.68 22.00 -10.16
C GLU A 135 27.74 21.86 -8.96
N GLU A 136 26.53 22.44 -9.02
CA GLU A 136 25.52 22.30 -7.96
C GLU A 136 25.07 20.86 -7.76
N LEU A 137 25.19 19.99 -8.75
CA LEU A 137 24.84 18.58 -8.60
C LEU A 137 25.69 17.86 -7.52
N TYR A 138 26.91 18.36 -7.22
CA TYR A 138 27.73 17.84 -6.12
C TYR A 138 27.11 18.07 -4.74
N GLU A 139 26.25 19.07 -4.59
CA GLU A 139 25.54 19.37 -3.35
C GLU A 139 24.12 18.79 -3.36
N ILE A 140 23.42 18.98 -4.50
CA ILE A 140 22.02 18.57 -4.64
C ILE A 140 21.85 17.06 -4.51
N LEU A 141 22.65 16.25 -5.22
CA LEU A 141 22.48 14.80 -5.26
C LEU A 141 22.70 14.12 -3.90
N PRO A 142 23.80 14.40 -3.15
CA PRO A 142 23.96 13.86 -1.80
C PRO A 142 22.86 14.32 -0.83
N LYS A 143 22.43 15.58 -0.93
CA LYS A 143 21.37 16.13 -0.09
C LYS A 143 19.99 15.52 -0.41
N ALA A 144 19.68 15.32 -1.70
CA ALA A 144 18.48 14.65 -2.15
C ALA A 144 18.43 13.20 -1.62
N TRP A 145 19.54 12.47 -1.74
CA TRP A 145 19.64 11.11 -1.23
C TRP A 145 19.46 11.02 0.28
N LEU A 146 20.11 11.92 1.02
CA LEU A 146 19.96 11.99 2.47
C LEU A 146 18.51 12.28 2.87
N LEU A 147 17.87 13.30 2.28
CA LEU A 147 16.50 13.68 2.59
C LEU A 147 15.50 12.55 2.29
N MET A 148 15.75 11.77 1.24
CA MET A 148 14.89 10.65 0.86
C MET A 148 14.88 9.53 1.92
N THR A 149 15.97 9.36 2.67
CA THR A 149 16.19 8.22 3.58
C THR A 149 16.26 8.59 5.05
N GLN A 150 16.57 9.84 5.40
CA GLN A 150 16.71 10.28 6.79
C GLN A 150 15.35 10.63 7.41
N GLY A 151 15.13 10.21 8.65
CA GLY A 151 13.87 10.40 9.35
C GLY A 151 12.76 9.60 8.67
N ARG A 152 11.56 10.19 8.56
CA ARG A 152 10.49 9.57 7.76
C ARG A 152 10.89 9.54 6.29
N PRO A 153 11.01 8.36 5.66
CA PRO A 153 11.35 8.27 4.24
C PRO A 153 10.33 8.99 3.34
N GLY A 154 10.72 9.29 2.11
CA GLY A 154 9.79 9.87 1.15
C GLY A 154 10.47 10.29 -0.15
N PRO A 155 9.70 10.63 -1.19
CA PRO A 155 10.24 11.01 -2.47
C PRO A 155 10.95 12.37 -2.42
N VAL A 156 11.96 12.50 -3.27
CA VAL A 156 12.66 13.75 -3.56
C VAL A 156 12.69 13.93 -5.07
N HIS A 157 12.50 15.16 -5.51
CA HIS A 157 12.55 15.52 -6.92
C HIS A 157 13.80 16.33 -7.25
N VAL A 158 14.39 16.06 -8.41
CA VAL A 158 15.52 16.83 -8.96
C VAL A 158 15.25 17.13 -10.43
N ASP A 159 15.08 18.42 -10.74
CA ASP A 159 14.89 18.93 -12.10
C ASP A 159 16.21 19.42 -12.67
N ILE A 160 16.62 18.87 -13.82
CA ILE A 160 17.94 19.12 -14.39
C ILE A 160 17.81 19.67 -15.82
N PRO A 161 18.04 20.97 -16.03
CA PRO A 161 18.02 21.59 -17.38
C PRO A 161 19.00 20.93 -18.33
N LYS A 162 18.62 20.87 -19.63
CA LYS A 162 19.41 20.21 -20.67
C LYS A 162 20.81 20.78 -20.84
N ASP A 163 20.98 22.09 -20.72
CA ASP A 163 22.28 22.77 -20.76
C ASP A 163 23.14 22.38 -19.56
N VAL A 164 22.57 22.22 -18.36
CA VAL A 164 23.25 21.70 -17.15
C VAL A 164 23.68 20.24 -17.33
N GLN A 165 22.86 19.41 -17.96
CA GLN A 165 23.21 18.03 -18.28
C GLN A 165 24.44 17.93 -19.19
N LEU A 166 24.60 18.89 -20.12
CA LEU A 166 25.69 18.95 -21.08
C LEU A 166 26.93 19.68 -20.54
N GLN A 167 26.77 20.54 -19.54
CA GLN A 167 27.86 21.33 -18.95
C GLN A 167 28.96 20.44 -18.42
N LYS A 168 30.23 20.78 -18.71
CA LYS A 168 31.41 20.04 -18.27
C LYS A 168 31.89 20.54 -16.90
N VAL A 169 32.22 19.59 -16.03
CA VAL A 169 32.83 19.84 -14.73
C VAL A 169 34.02 18.92 -14.51
N GLU A 170 34.92 19.33 -13.67
CA GLU A 170 36.01 18.48 -13.20
C GLU A 170 35.48 17.44 -12.23
N PHE A 171 35.73 16.16 -12.52
CA PHE A 171 35.28 15.09 -11.63
C PHE A 171 36.03 15.08 -10.31
N ARG A 172 35.29 15.07 -9.21
CA ARG A 172 35.75 14.83 -7.84
C ARG A 172 34.80 13.85 -7.12
N PRO A 173 35.29 13.11 -6.11
CA PRO A 173 34.41 12.24 -5.31
C PRO A 173 33.32 13.04 -4.59
N PHE A 174 32.10 12.45 -4.51
CA PHE A 174 31.02 13.02 -3.73
C PHE A 174 31.32 12.97 -2.23
N ARG A 175 30.96 14.02 -1.51
CA ARG A 175 30.90 14.01 -0.05
C ARG A 175 29.56 13.48 0.39
N PHE A 176 29.56 12.35 1.11
CA PHE A 176 28.35 11.79 1.66
C PHE A 176 28.15 12.28 3.10
N ILE A 177 26.93 12.71 3.38
CA ILE A 177 26.51 13.11 4.72
C ILE A 177 25.94 11.86 5.38
N ALA A 178 26.50 11.47 6.53
CA ALA A 178 25.94 10.36 7.31
C ALA A 178 24.58 10.77 7.90
N PRO A 179 23.57 9.88 7.87
CA PRO A 179 22.31 10.14 8.56
C PRO A 179 22.56 10.37 10.06
N SER A 180 21.87 11.33 10.67
CA SER A 180 21.84 11.48 12.12
C SER A 180 21.11 10.29 12.75
N ALA A 181 21.61 9.78 13.86
CA ALA A 181 20.94 8.74 14.62
C ALA A 181 19.68 9.33 15.30
N HIS A 182 18.54 8.68 15.11
CA HIS A 182 17.31 9.00 15.85
C HIS A 182 17.31 8.17 17.15
N THR A 183 17.78 8.78 18.24
CA THR A 183 17.81 8.16 19.58
C THR A 183 16.46 8.36 20.28
N ALA A 184 16.08 7.41 21.13
CA ALA A 184 14.94 7.57 22.02
C ALA A 184 15.40 8.17 23.36
N ASP A 185 14.61 9.09 23.92
CA ASP A 185 14.85 9.59 25.26
C ASP A 185 14.65 8.46 26.30
N ALA A 186 15.69 8.21 27.11
CA ALA A 186 15.69 7.13 28.10
C ALA A 186 14.59 7.32 29.16
N ALA A 187 14.34 8.57 29.62
CA ALA A 187 13.28 8.85 30.60
C ALA A 187 11.88 8.58 30.01
N ALA A 188 11.67 8.91 28.73
CA ALA A 188 10.43 8.61 28.02
C ALA A 188 10.23 7.08 27.84
N ILE A 189 11.30 6.33 27.54
CA ILE A 189 11.26 4.87 27.45
C ILE A 189 10.91 4.23 28.81
N GLU A 190 11.53 4.68 29.90
CA GLU A 190 11.20 4.20 31.25
C GLU A 190 9.74 4.52 31.65
N LEU A 191 9.25 5.71 31.29
CA LEU A 191 7.86 6.08 31.54
C LEU A 191 6.91 5.17 30.72
N ALA A 192 7.23 4.91 29.44
CA ALA A 192 6.46 3.99 28.61
C ALA A 192 6.44 2.58 29.22
N ALA A 193 7.58 2.08 29.70
CA ALA A 193 7.67 0.76 30.36
C ALA A 193 6.79 0.71 31.62
N ARG A 194 6.78 1.75 32.45
CA ARG A 194 5.89 1.85 33.62
C ARG A 194 4.41 1.86 33.21
N MET A 195 4.05 2.62 32.16
CA MET A 195 2.66 2.67 31.66
C MET A 195 2.21 1.31 31.14
N ILE A 196 3.06 0.59 30.42
CA ILE A 196 2.80 -0.77 29.90
C ILE A 196 2.66 -1.76 31.07
N GLY A 197 3.56 -1.67 32.06
CA GLY A 197 3.52 -2.50 33.25
C GLY A 197 2.24 -2.32 34.09
N ALA A 198 1.70 -1.11 34.15
CA ALA A 198 0.49 -0.77 34.90
C ALA A 198 -0.82 -1.05 34.13
N SER A 199 -0.76 -1.30 32.82
CA SER A 199 -1.93 -1.56 31.98
C SER A 199 -2.40 -3.01 32.12
N GLU A 200 -3.72 -3.22 32.18
CA GLU A 200 -4.35 -4.53 32.20
C GLU A 200 -4.78 -5.00 30.79
N ARG A 201 -5.16 -4.07 29.93
CA ARG A 201 -5.66 -4.34 28.57
C ARG A 201 -4.90 -3.54 27.49
N PRO A 202 -3.57 -3.67 27.44
CA PRO A 202 -2.79 -2.98 26.42
C PRO A 202 -2.99 -3.62 25.04
N VAL A 203 -2.85 -2.81 23.98
CA VAL A 203 -2.81 -3.25 22.58
C VAL A 203 -1.69 -2.53 21.85
N PHE A 204 -0.89 -3.26 21.08
CA PHE A 204 -0.02 -2.66 20.08
C PHE A 204 -0.83 -2.31 18.83
N TYR A 205 -0.75 -1.05 18.40
CA TYR A 205 -1.21 -0.59 17.10
C TYR A 205 0.00 -0.25 16.24
N ILE A 206 0.27 -1.11 15.24
CA ILE A 206 1.47 -1.02 14.41
C ILE A 206 1.14 -0.61 12.97
N GLY A 207 2.05 0.14 12.36
CA GLY A 207 1.89 0.61 10.99
C GLY A 207 3.11 0.38 10.11
N GLY A 208 3.13 1.05 8.95
CA GLY A 208 4.22 1.00 7.98
C GLY A 208 5.58 1.39 8.56
N GLY A 209 5.60 2.18 9.66
CA GLY A 209 6.84 2.55 10.35
C GLY A 209 7.59 1.36 10.94
N ILE A 210 6.91 0.30 11.36
CA ILE A 210 7.55 -0.95 11.80
C ILE A 210 8.30 -1.62 10.65
N ILE A 211 7.70 -1.65 9.46
CA ILE A 211 8.33 -2.24 8.26
C ILE A 211 9.50 -1.37 7.80
N ALA A 212 9.32 -0.05 7.77
CA ALA A 212 10.34 0.90 7.32
C ALA A 212 11.59 0.87 8.20
N SER A 213 11.44 0.79 9.53
CA SER A 213 12.53 0.74 10.51
C SER A 213 13.16 -0.65 10.67
N GLY A 214 12.54 -1.71 10.12
CA GLY A 214 12.96 -3.10 10.34
C GLY A 214 12.73 -3.58 11.77
N ALA A 215 11.66 -3.10 12.43
CA ALA A 215 11.34 -3.40 13.83
C ALA A 215 10.42 -4.62 14.02
N ALA A 216 10.05 -5.35 12.96
CA ALA A 216 9.08 -6.44 13.00
C ALA A 216 9.43 -7.54 14.02
N GLU A 217 10.69 -7.99 14.05
CA GLU A 217 11.16 -9.00 15.01
C GLU A 217 11.08 -8.51 16.45
N VAL A 218 11.49 -7.26 16.68
CA VAL A 218 11.50 -6.66 18.03
C VAL A 218 10.09 -6.50 18.58
N VAL A 219 9.13 -6.00 17.78
CA VAL A 219 7.73 -5.87 18.22
C VAL A 219 7.10 -7.24 18.45
N THR A 220 7.44 -8.25 17.65
CA THR A 220 6.94 -9.61 17.81
C THR A 220 7.42 -10.21 19.14
N THR A 221 8.70 -10.10 19.44
CA THR A 221 9.27 -10.56 20.71
C THR A 221 8.62 -9.86 21.90
N LEU A 222 8.55 -8.51 21.85
CA LEU A 222 7.92 -7.72 22.92
C LEU A 222 6.45 -8.11 23.15
N ALA A 223 5.68 -8.26 22.09
CA ALA A 223 4.27 -8.64 22.18
C ALA A 223 4.10 -10.00 22.85
N ARG A 224 4.90 -10.99 22.47
CA ARG A 224 4.88 -12.33 23.04
C ARG A 224 5.32 -12.33 24.51
N ASP A 225 6.45 -11.70 24.82
CA ASP A 225 7.00 -11.64 26.17
C ASP A 225 6.03 -10.96 27.15
N GLN A 226 5.32 -9.95 26.69
CA GLN A 226 4.41 -9.17 27.52
C GLN A 226 2.93 -9.57 27.39
N GLY A 227 2.59 -10.59 26.58
CA GLY A 227 1.22 -11.02 26.33
C GLY A 227 0.33 -9.89 25.80
N ILE A 228 0.87 -9.05 24.90
CA ILE A 228 0.16 -7.88 24.36
C ILE A 228 -0.33 -8.19 22.96
N PRO A 229 -1.65 -8.16 22.70
CA PRO A 229 -2.20 -8.33 21.36
C PRO A 229 -1.80 -7.21 20.41
N VAL A 230 -1.78 -7.53 19.12
CA VAL A 230 -1.30 -6.65 18.06
C VAL A 230 -2.36 -6.47 17.00
N VAL A 231 -2.65 -5.22 16.65
CA VAL A 231 -3.42 -4.84 15.46
C VAL A 231 -2.53 -4.07 14.49
N SER A 232 -2.81 -4.15 13.22
CA SER A 232 -2.07 -3.38 12.23
C SER A 232 -2.95 -2.44 11.42
N SER A 233 -2.36 -1.35 10.91
CA SER A 233 -2.95 -0.66 9.76
C SER A 233 -2.78 -1.51 8.50
N VAL A 234 -3.49 -1.18 7.41
CA VAL A 234 -3.29 -1.85 6.12
C VAL A 234 -1.83 -1.83 5.67
N MET A 235 -1.09 -0.76 5.97
CA MET A 235 0.35 -0.64 5.65
C MET A 235 1.26 -1.41 6.61
N GLY A 236 0.73 -1.92 7.71
CA GLY A 236 1.47 -2.72 8.69
C GLY A 236 1.33 -4.24 8.50
N LEU A 237 0.54 -4.69 7.53
CA LEU A 237 0.36 -6.12 7.25
C LEU A 237 1.71 -6.80 6.93
N GLY A 238 1.97 -7.93 7.58
CA GLY A 238 3.25 -8.64 7.53
C GLY A 238 4.32 -8.13 8.50
N ALA A 239 4.08 -7.03 9.23
CA ALA A 239 4.98 -6.59 10.30
C ALA A 239 4.90 -7.47 11.56
N PHE A 240 3.82 -8.22 11.69
CA PHE A 240 3.61 -9.23 12.73
C PHE A 240 3.08 -10.51 12.08
N PRO A 241 3.50 -11.72 12.52
CA PRO A 241 3.08 -12.96 11.89
C PRO A 241 1.56 -13.15 11.96
N ALA A 242 0.92 -13.39 10.81
CA ALA A 242 -0.54 -13.47 10.72
C ALA A 242 -1.14 -14.67 11.48
N LYS A 243 -0.37 -15.74 11.66
CA LYS A 243 -0.78 -16.96 12.37
C LYS A 243 -0.57 -16.91 13.89
N ASP A 244 0.04 -15.84 14.40
CA ASP A 244 0.25 -15.68 15.83
C ASP A 244 -1.08 -15.40 16.53
N GLU A 245 -1.34 -16.06 17.67
CA GLU A 245 -2.58 -15.91 18.44
C GLU A 245 -2.79 -14.48 18.94
N LEU A 246 -1.71 -13.72 19.14
CA LEU A 246 -1.77 -12.31 19.53
C LEU A 246 -2.13 -11.38 18.36
N PHE A 247 -2.05 -11.84 17.11
CA PHE A 247 -2.42 -10.99 15.98
C PHE A 247 -3.93 -10.91 15.82
N LEU A 248 -4.46 -9.70 15.85
CA LEU A 248 -5.88 -9.41 15.74
C LEU A 248 -6.30 -8.97 14.34
N GLY A 249 -5.36 -8.96 13.39
CA GLY A 249 -5.60 -8.53 12.02
C GLY A 249 -5.50 -7.02 11.82
N MET A 250 -6.07 -6.56 10.71
CA MET A 250 -6.16 -5.13 10.36
C MET A 250 -7.29 -4.48 11.14
N LEU A 251 -7.07 -3.27 11.66
CA LEU A 251 -8.11 -2.46 12.31
C LEU A 251 -8.79 -1.49 11.33
N GLY A 252 -9.94 -0.93 11.73
CA GLY A 252 -10.58 0.17 11.04
C GLY A 252 -11.83 -0.22 10.23
N MET A 253 -12.05 0.49 9.10
CA MET A 253 -13.28 0.44 8.33
C MET A 253 -13.70 -0.96 7.89
N HIS A 254 -12.74 -1.79 7.51
CA HIS A 254 -12.94 -3.16 7.03
C HIS A 254 -12.28 -4.21 7.94
N ALA A 255 -12.08 -3.86 9.22
CA ALA A 255 -11.56 -4.78 10.23
C ALA A 255 -12.53 -5.92 10.51
N ALA A 256 -12.01 -7.05 11.01
CA ALA A 256 -12.86 -8.04 11.64
C ALA A 256 -13.65 -7.40 12.79
N PRO A 257 -14.94 -7.76 12.99
CA PRO A 257 -15.75 -7.12 14.02
C PRO A 257 -15.09 -7.18 15.40
N TYR A 258 -14.60 -8.35 15.80
CA TYR A 258 -13.92 -8.54 17.08
C TYR A 258 -12.71 -7.58 17.27
N THR A 259 -11.97 -7.26 16.20
CA THR A 259 -10.81 -6.35 16.28
C THR A 259 -11.23 -4.97 16.77
N ASN A 260 -12.30 -4.41 16.20
CA ASN A 260 -12.80 -3.09 16.60
C ASN A 260 -13.36 -3.11 18.03
N TYR A 261 -14.03 -4.20 18.46
CA TYR A 261 -14.48 -4.35 19.86
C TYR A 261 -13.32 -4.44 20.85
N ILE A 262 -12.28 -5.24 20.55
CA ILE A 262 -11.08 -5.35 21.37
C ILE A 262 -10.40 -3.99 21.52
N MET A 263 -10.26 -3.26 20.41
CA MET A 263 -9.68 -1.91 20.43
C MET A 263 -10.48 -0.96 21.31
N HIS A 264 -11.81 -1.06 21.32
CA HIS A 264 -12.67 -0.23 22.14
C HIS A 264 -12.50 -0.50 23.64
N GLU A 265 -12.26 -1.76 24.03
CA GLU A 265 -12.06 -2.16 25.42
C GLU A 265 -10.63 -1.95 25.95
N ALA A 266 -9.67 -1.59 25.08
CA ALA A 266 -8.27 -1.36 25.47
C ALA A 266 -8.15 -0.19 26.48
N ASP A 267 -7.27 -0.33 27.48
CA ASP A 267 -6.94 0.73 28.44
C ASP A 267 -5.62 1.46 28.10
N LEU A 268 -4.81 0.86 27.22
CA LEU A 268 -3.58 1.45 26.72
C LEU A 268 -3.38 1.07 25.25
N LEU A 269 -3.18 2.07 24.41
CA LEU A 269 -2.80 1.92 23.02
C LEU A 269 -1.32 2.27 22.86
N ILE A 270 -0.51 1.30 22.42
CA ILE A 270 0.90 1.49 22.08
C ILE A 270 0.99 1.64 20.56
N ALA A 271 0.90 2.87 20.09
CA ALA A 271 0.85 3.22 18.68
C ALA A 271 2.27 3.45 18.15
N VAL A 272 2.72 2.63 17.18
CA VAL A 272 4.09 2.67 16.67
C VAL A 272 4.13 2.78 15.15
N GLY A 273 4.65 3.91 14.65
CA GLY A 273 4.79 4.17 13.23
C GLY A 273 3.44 4.19 12.49
N VAL A 274 2.44 4.85 13.08
CA VAL A 274 1.05 4.99 12.59
C VAL A 274 0.64 6.45 12.51
N ARG A 275 -0.33 6.77 11.63
CA ARG A 275 -0.79 8.15 11.39
C ARG A 275 -2.18 8.45 11.94
N PHE A 276 -2.86 7.48 12.53
CA PHE A 276 -4.25 7.60 12.97
C PHE A 276 -5.21 8.11 11.87
N ASP A 277 -5.02 7.64 10.63
CA ASP A 277 -5.85 8.03 9.50
C ASP A 277 -7.32 7.63 9.68
N ASP A 278 -8.22 8.31 8.95
CA ASP A 278 -9.67 8.16 9.08
C ASP A 278 -10.18 6.77 8.72
N ARG A 279 -9.49 6.02 7.86
CA ARG A 279 -9.85 4.64 7.50
C ARG A 279 -9.55 3.66 8.63
N ALA A 280 -8.54 3.96 9.44
CA ALA A 280 -8.18 3.18 10.62
C ALA A 280 -9.02 3.56 11.84
N THR A 281 -9.22 4.85 12.09
CA THR A 281 -9.86 5.33 13.32
C THR A 281 -11.38 5.50 13.24
N GLY A 282 -11.92 5.67 12.03
CA GLY A 282 -13.28 6.16 11.88
C GLY A 282 -13.44 7.51 12.58
N LYS A 283 -14.58 7.73 13.22
CA LYS A 283 -14.82 8.94 14.02
C LYS A 283 -13.89 8.97 15.24
N LEU A 284 -12.95 9.91 15.24
CA LEU A 284 -11.81 9.95 16.17
C LEU A 284 -12.23 10.00 17.64
N GLU A 285 -13.32 10.70 17.97
CA GLU A 285 -13.84 10.80 19.36
C GLU A 285 -14.37 9.46 19.88
N LYS A 286 -14.74 8.54 18.97
CA LYS A 286 -15.22 7.20 19.31
C LYS A 286 -14.10 6.14 19.25
N PHE A 287 -12.90 6.50 18.80
CA PHE A 287 -11.79 5.57 18.66
C PHE A 287 -11.08 5.36 20.00
N CYS A 288 -11.17 4.15 20.57
CA CYS A 288 -10.53 3.76 21.83
C CYS A 288 -10.70 4.83 22.94
N PRO A 289 -11.92 5.24 23.28
CA PRO A 289 -12.16 6.42 24.15
C PRO A 289 -11.62 6.25 25.57
N GLY A 290 -11.52 5.01 26.06
CA GLY A 290 -10.98 4.67 27.38
C GLY A 290 -9.47 4.47 27.44
N ALA A 291 -8.79 4.43 26.28
CA ALA A 291 -7.37 4.11 26.23
C ALA A 291 -6.48 5.36 26.41
N ARG A 292 -5.48 5.23 27.27
CA ARG A 292 -4.29 6.09 27.23
C ARG A 292 -3.49 5.74 25.98
N VAL A 293 -2.69 6.69 25.47
CA VAL A 293 -1.92 6.48 24.25
C VAL A 293 -0.44 6.75 24.50
N ILE A 294 0.41 5.79 24.15
CA ILE A 294 1.83 6.00 23.89
C ILE A 294 1.97 6.07 22.38
N HIS A 295 2.50 7.16 21.83
CA HIS A 295 2.72 7.31 20.39
C HIS A 295 4.21 7.41 20.09
N ILE A 296 4.75 6.45 19.35
CA ILE A 296 6.14 6.37 18.91
C ILE A 296 6.17 6.59 17.41
N ASP A 297 6.78 7.67 16.97
CA ASP A 297 6.97 7.97 15.54
C ASP A 297 8.28 8.72 15.32
N ILE A 298 8.87 8.53 14.13
CA ILE A 298 10.10 9.23 13.73
C ILE A 298 9.83 10.66 13.23
N ASP A 299 8.57 10.96 12.89
CA ASP A 299 8.12 12.26 12.40
C ASP A 299 7.36 13.00 13.50
N ALA A 300 8.01 13.98 14.13
CA ALA A 300 7.40 14.80 15.17
C ALA A 300 6.04 15.41 14.77
N ARG A 301 5.80 15.63 13.48
CA ARG A 301 4.54 16.20 12.96
C ARG A 301 3.35 15.24 13.07
N GLU A 302 3.59 13.94 13.22
CA GLU A 302 2.54 12.94 13.44
C GLU A 302 2.16 12.84 14.93
N LEU A 303 3.09 13.18 15.84
CA LEU A 303 2.88 13.10 17.28
C LEU A 303 1.86 14.15 17.75
N GLY A 304 0.68 13.68 18.17
CA GLY A 304 -0.41 14.55 18.63
C GLY A 304 -1.20 15.27 17.54
N LYS A 305 -0.95 15.00 16.28
CA LYS A 305 -1.65 15.64 15.14
C LYS A 305 -3.16 15.39 15.14
N LEU A 306 -3.59 14.15 15.35
CA LEU A 306 -5.00 13.76 15.38
C LEU A 306 -5.43 13.27 16.77
N ARG A 307 -4.65 12.42 17.39
CA ARG A 307 -4.90 11.88 18.74
C ARG A 307 -3.81 12.36 19.67
N GLN A 308 -4.18 13.11 20.72
CA GLN A 308 -3.22 13.56 21.75
C GLN A 308 -2.77 12.35 22.57
N PRO A 309 -1.46 12.03 22.57
CA PRO A 309 -0.94 10.94 23.39
C PRO A 309 -0.66 11.42 24.82
N GLN A 310 -0.76 10.51 25.79
CA GLN A 310 -0.25 10.74 27.15
C GLN A 310 1.28 10.72 27.17
N LEU A 311 1.89 10.01 26.22
CA LEU A 311 3.33 9.99 26.04
C LEU A 311 3.67 9.95 24.55
N ALA A 312 4.36 10.98 24.08
CA ALA A 312 4.91 11.06 22.73
C ALA A 312 6.40 10.73 22.77
N ILE A 313 6.87 9.87 21.86
CA ILE A 313 8.28 9.51 21.74
C ILE A 313 8.70 9.73 20.29
N GLU A 314 9.49 10.78 20.04
CA GLU A 314 10.09 11.02 18.72
C GLU A 314 11.35 10.16 18.59
N ALA A 315 11.23 9.02 17.89
CA ALA A 315 12.33 8.10 17.72
C ALA A 315 12.10 7.15 16.52
N ASP A 316 13.17 6.57 16.01
CA ASP A 316 13.07 5.38 15.16
C ASP A 316 12.39 4.25 15.93
N ALA A 317 11.41 3.59 15.30
CA ALA A 317 10.60 2.56 15.96
C ALA A 317 11.46 1.39 16.48
N ARG A 318 12.49 0.97 15.73
CA ARG A 318 13.38 -0.11 16.15
C ARG A 318 14.22 0.28 17.37
N VAL A 319 14.69 1.52 17.40
CA VAL A 319 15.47 2.06 18.53
C VAL A 319 14.59 2.14 19.78
N ALA A 320 13.39 2.72 19.67
CA ALA A 320 12.46 2.85 20.78
C ALA A 320 12.01 1.48 21.34
N LEU A 321 11.63 0.55 20.46
CA LEU A 321 11.19 -0.79 20.87
C LEU A 321 12.33 -1.61 21.50
N LYS A 322 13.58 -1.47 21.04
CA LYS A 322 14.75 -2.07 21.71
C LYS A 322 14.97 -1.48 23.09
N GLY A 323 14.81 -0.17 23.25
CA GLY A 323 14.85 0.48 24.55
C GLY A 323 13.76 -0.04 25.50
N LEU A 324 12.54 -0.19 25.00
CA LEU A 324 11.42 -0.77 25.75
C LEU A 324 11.71 -2.22 26.17
N ALA A 325 12.30 -3.04 25.30
CA ALA A 325 12.65 -4.42 25.62
C ALA A 325 13.63 -4.51 26.80
N LEU A 326 14.51 -3.52 26.96
CA LEU A 326 15.46 -3.46 28.07
C LEU A 326 14.84 -2.89 29.36
N ALA A 327 13.85 -2.01 29.25
CA ALA A 327 13.22 -1.32 30.37
C ALA A 327 12.00 -2.05 30.95
N LEU A 328 11.38 -2.94 30.17
CA LEU A 328 10.24 -3.71 30.63
C LEU A 328 10.67 -4.79 31.64
N PRO A 329 9.80 -5.10 32.64
CA PRO A 329 10.07 -6.18 33.58
C PRO A 329 10.05 -7.55 32.89
N ALA A 330 10.31 -8.59 33.68
CA ALA A 330 10.22 -9.98 33.24
C ALA A 330 8.90 -10.27 32.48
N PRO A 331 8.86 -11.31 31.62
CA PRO A 331 7.68 -11.68 30.85
C PRO A 331 6.40 -11.72 31.69
N ARG A 332 5.32 -11.19 31.16
CA ARG A 332 4.02 -11.12 31.82
C ARG A 332 2.94 -11.74 30.94
N VAL A 333 2.19 -12.70 31.50
CA VAL A 333 0.99 -13.24 30.86
C VAL A 333 -0.23 -12.47 31.36
N ARG A 334 -1.02 -11.89 30.44
CA ARG A 334 -2.26 -11.15 30.74
C ARG A 334 -3.49 -12.07 30.53
N SER A 335 -3.57 -13.14 31.33
CA SER A 335 -4.55 -14.21 31.12
C SER A 335 -6.00 -13.72 31.03
N ALA A 336 -6.41 -12.78 31.90
CA ALA A 336 -7.77 -12.23 31.88
C ALA A 336 -8.06 -11.45 30.58
N TRP A 337 -7.07 -10.69 30.07
CA TRP A 337 -7.22 -9.95 28.82
C TRP A 337 -7.27 -10.89 27.61
N LEU A 338 -6.39 -11.88 27.56
CA LEU A 338 -6.37 -12.88 26.48
C LEU A 338 -7.67 -13.73 26.48
N GLN A 339 -8.19 -14.06 27.65
CA GLN A 339 -9.50 -14.72 27.75
C GLN A 339 -10.63 -13.82 27.22
N ARG A 340 -10.64 -12.53 27.60
CA ARG A 340 -11.63 -11.58 27.10
C ARG A 340 -11.56 -11.42 25.59
N ILE A 341 -10.37 -11.43 25.01
CA ILE A 341 -10.16 -11.41 23.56
C ILE A 341 -10.77 -12.66 22.90
N ALA A 342 -10.57 -13.85 23.48
CA ALA A 342 -11.17 -15.06 22.98
C ALA A 342 -12.71 -15.02 23.01
N GLU A 343 -13.31 -14.47 24.09
CA GLU A 343 -14.74 -14.23 24.19
C GLU A 343 -15.25 -13.27 23.09
N LEU A 344 -14.55 -12.15 22.87
CA LEU A 344 -14.93 -11.19 21.84
C LEU A 344 -14.80 -11.77 20.42
N ARG A 345 -13.76 -12.57 20.17
CA ARG A 345 -13.62 -13.29 18.88
C ARG A 345 -14.78 -14.24 18.64
N ALA A 346 -15.20 -14.98 19.67
CA ALA A 346 -16.34 -15.89 19.57
C ALA A 346 -17.68 -15.16 19.42
N ALA A 347 -17.85 -14.03 20.10
CA ALA A 347 -19.09 -13.24 20.06
C ALA A 347 -19.26 -12.42 18.77
N HIS A 348 -18.16 -12.03 18.12
CA HIS A 348 -18.16 -11.13 16.98
C HIS A 348 -17.31 -11.65 15.80
N PRO A 349 -17.62 -12.84 15.25
CA PRO A 349 -16.91 -13.39 14.10
C PRO A 349 -17.19 -12.59 12.83
N HIS A 350 -16.44 -12.87 11.76
CA HIS A 350 -16.85 -12.47 10.42
C HIS A 350 -18.19 -13.15 10.08
N GLU A 351 -19.14 -12.38 9.58
CA GLU A 351 -20.49 -12.89 9.28
C GLU A 351 -20.63 -13.36 7.82
N GLU A 352 -19.87 -12.80 6.88
CA GLU A 352 -19.80 -13.29 5.50
C GLU A 352 -18.78 -14.42 5.37
N THR A 353 -19.16 -15.45 4.63
CA THR A 353 -18.35 -16.66 4.39
C THR A 353 -18.02 -16.82 2.90
N ALA A 354 -17.18 -17.79 2.60
CA ALA A 354 -16.86 -18.17 1.22
C ALA A 354 -18.09 -18.65 0.43
N ASP A 355 -19.09 -19.26 1.10
CA ASP A 355 -20.32 -19.71 0.45
C ASP A 355 -21.21 -18.51 0.03
N ASP A 356 -21.09 -17.42 0.75
CA ASP A 356 -21.87 -16.19 0.46
C ASP A 356 -21.23 -15.29 -0.59
N ASN A 357 -19.90 -15.33 -0.73
CA ASN A 357 -19.14 -14.34 -1.49
C ASN A 357 -18.01 -14.99 -2.28
N ALA A 358 -18.11 -14.96 -3.61
CA ALA A 358 -17.15 -15.58 -4.52
C ALA A 358 -15.74 -14.99 -4.38
N ALA A 359 -15.62 -13.68 -4.10
CA ALA A 359 -14.32 -13.06 -3.90
C ALA A 359 -13.65 -13.55 -2.60
N ILE A 360 -14.40 -13.79 -1.54
CA ILE A 360 -13.89 -14.39 -0.29
C ILE A 360 -13.40 -15.82 -0.56
N ALA A 361 -14.22 -16.61 -1.27
CA ALA A 361 -13.85 -17.98 -1.67
C ALA A 361 -12.54 -18.01 -2.43
N PHE A 362 -12.39 -17.10 -3.40
CA PHE A 362 -11.18 -16.98 -4.21
C PHE A 362 -9.97 -16.55 -3.36
N MET A 363 -10.10 -15.55 -2.49
CA MET A 363 -8.98 -15.09 -1.65
C MET A 363 -8.48 -16.18 -0.71
N GLN A 364 -9.39 -16.94 -0.10
CA GLN A 364 -9.04 -18.08 0.75
C GLN A 364 -8.36 -19.20 -0.07
N LEU A 365 -8.83 -19.44 -1.30
CA LEU A 365 -8.21 -20.39 -2.21
C LEU A 365 -6.80 -19.93 -2.61
N LEU A 366 -6.63 -18.66 -2.97
CA LEU A 366 -5.35 -18.06 -3.30
C LEU A 366 -4.37 -18.15 -2.12
N ASP A 367 -4.81 -17.84 -0.89
CA ASP A 367 -3.95 -17.90 0.29
C ASP A 367 -3.41 -19.32 0.56
N ARG A 368 -4.23 -20.35 0.32
CA ARG A 368 -3.79 -21.75 0.44
C ARG A 368 -2.90 -22.24 -0.70
N SER A 369 -3.00 -21.59 -1.89
CA SER A 369 -2.32 -22.04 -3.12
C SER A 369 -1.00 -21.31 -3.39
N ARG A 370 -0.83 -20.10 -2.86
CA ARG A 370 0.39 -19.29 -3.04
C ARG A 370 1.50 -19.70 -2.08
N SER A 371 2.73 -19.29 -2.40
CA SER A 371 3.83 -19.30 -1.44
C SER A 371 3.74 -18.08 -0.50
N LEU A 372 4.11 -18.26 0.77
CA LEU A 372 4.25 -17.14 1.72
C LEU A 372 5.42 -16.20 1.34
N ASP A 373 6.31 -16.65 0.46
CA ASP A 373 7.42 -15.85 -0.09
C ASP A 373 7.01 -15.01 -1.30
N ASP A 374 5.83 -15.24 -1.89
CA ASP A 374 5.32 -14.41 -2.98
C ASP A 374 5.10 -12.97 -2.52
N PHE A 375 5.46 -12.02 -3.37
CA PHE A 375 5.04 -10.64 -3.20
C PHE A 375 3.60 -10.49 -3.66
N ILE A 376 2.75 -9.95 -2.81
CA ILE A 376 1.38 -9.58 -3.18
C ILE A 376 1.35 -8.09 -3.43
N THR A 377 0.99 -7.69 -4.63
CA THR A 377 0.64 -6.31 -4.93
C THR A 377 -0.86 -6.20 -5.18
N THR A 378 -1.46 -5.11 -4.78
CA THR A 378 -2.87 -4.86 -5.10
C THR A 378 -3.04 -3.54 -5.80
N ASP A 379 -4.01 -3.48 -6.69
CA ASP A 379 -4.65 -2.23 -7.05
C ASP A 379 -5.63 -1.79 -5.94
N VAL A 380 -6.34 -0.69 -6.18
CA VAL A 380 -7.25 -0.10 -5.20
C VAL A 380 -8.72 -0.38 -5.56
N GLY A 381 -9.45 -0.94 -4.60
CA GLY A 381 -10.84 -1.32 -4.78
C GLY A 381 -11.27 -2.42 -3.79
N GLN A 382 -12.38 -3.10 -4.08
CA GLN A 382 -12.86 -4.22 -3.26
C GLN A 382 -11.83 -5.33 -3.15
N HIS A 383 -11.15 -5.67 -4.24
CA HIS A 383 -10.11 -6.69 -4.31
C HIS A 383 -8.95 -6.42 -3.33
N GLN A 384 -8.58 -5.16 -3.11
CA GLN A 384 -7.57 -4.75 -2.13
C GLN A 384 -8.00 -5.11 -0.70
N MET A 385 -9.25 -4.80 -0.38
CA MET A 385 -9.78 -5.03 0.98
C MET A 385 -9.98 -6.51 1.25
N TRP A 386 -10.53 -7.29 0.30
CA TRP A 386 -10.62 -8.74 0.43
C TRP A 386 -9.22 -9.37 0.58
N ALA A 387 -8.23 -8.93 -0.20
CA ALA A 387 -6.85 -9.40 -0.06
C ALA A 387 -6.29 -9.06 1.34
N ALA A 388 -6.53 -7.84 1.85
CA ALA A 388 -6.08 -7.43 3.18
C ALA A 388 -6.78 -8.19 4.33
N GLN A 389 -8.04 -8.63 4.14
CA GLN A 389 -8.81 -9.38 5.13
C GLN A 389 -8.47 -10.87 5.16
N TYR A 390 -8.22 -11.48 3.99
CA TYR A 390 -8.19 -12.94 3.86
C TYR A 390 -6.84 -13.54 3.50
N LEU A 391 -5.86 -12.74 3.07
CA LEU A 391 -4.49 -13.23 2.85
C LEU A 391 -3.65 -13.09 4.13
N GLN A 392 -2.84 -14.10 4.40
CA GLN A 392 -1.95 -14.15 5.56
C GLN A 392 -0.53 -13.72 5.17
N PHE A 393 0.07 -12.84 5.97
CA PHE A 393 1.43 -12.35 5.77
C PHE A 393 2.25 -12.58 7.04
N ASP A 394 3.27 -13.45 6.96
CA ASP A 394 4.13 -13.78 8.10
C ASP A 394 5.47 -13.01 8.05
N ARG A 395 5.70 -12.23 7.00
CA ARG A 395 6.95 -11.49 6.79
C ARG A 395 6.69 -10.07 6.30
N PRO A 396 7.50 -9.09 6.74
CA PRO A 396 7.42 -7.73 6.24
C PRO A 396 7.75 -7.67 4.74
N ARG A 397 7.25 -6.62 4.09
CA ARG A 397 7.48 -6.31 2.66
C ARG A 397 6.91 -7.32 1.67
N ARG A 398 6.01 -8.23 2.11
CA ARG A 398 5.29 -9.15 1.21
C ARG A 398 3.91 -8.63 0.76
N TRP A 399 3.50 -7.52 1.34
CA TRP A 399 2.27 -6.80 1.02
C TRP A 399 2.62 -5.42 0.48
N LEU A 400 2.28 -5.14 -0.77
CA LEU A 400 2.56 -3.89 -1.47
C LEU A 400 1.25 -3.32 -2.01
N THR A 401 0.84 -2.17 -1.50
CA THR A 401 -0.43 -1.53 -1.88
C THR A 401 -0.30 -0.02 -1.78
N SER A 402 -1.13 0.71 -2.51
CA SER A 402 -1.31 2.15 -2.33
C SER A 402 -2.28 2.38 -1.18
N GLY A 403 -1.75 2.68 0.01
CA GLY A 403 -2.57 2.82 1.22
C GLY A 403 -2.95 4.26 1.55
N GLY A 404 -2.04 5.20 1.36
CA GLY A 404 -2.25 6.59 1.73
C GLY A 404 -2.98 7.42 0.67
N LEU A 405 -2.65 7.23 -0.60
CA LEU A 405 -3.31 7.93 -1.71
C LEU A 405 -4.46 7.10 -2.32
N GLY A 406 -4.36 5.78 -2.29
CA GLY A 406 -5.38 4.91 -2.85
C GLY A 406 -5.43 4.94 -4.38
N THR A 407 -4.30 4.79 -5.03
CA THR A 407 -4.16 5.01 -6.48
C THR A 407 -4.49 3.76 -7.27
N MET A 408 -5.56 3.83 -8.08
CA MET A 408 -5.86 2.82 -9.09
C MET A 408 -4.74 2.79 -10.14
N GLY A 409 -4.36 1.60 -10.62
CA GLY A 409 -3.27 1.38 -11.58
C GLY A 409 -1.91 1.13 -10.93
N PHE A 410 -1.81 1.11 -9.60
CA PHE A 410 -0.57 0.84 -8.87
C PHE A 410 -0.10 -0.62 -9.00
N GLY A 411 -1.04 -1.57 -8.94
CA GLY A 411 -0.74 -2.98 -8.68
C GLY A 411 0.19 -3.66 -9.69
N LEU A 412 -0.12 -3.55 -10.99
CA LEU A 412 0.66 -4.18 -12.07
C LEU A 412 2.10 -3.64 -12.16
N PRO A 413 2.34 -2.33 -12.30
CA PRO A 413 3.71 -1.84 -12.38
C PRO A 413 4.50 -2.07 -11.07
N ALA A 414 3.85 -2.02 -9.90
CA ALA A 414 4.50 -2.35 -8.64
C ALA A 414 4.92 -3.83 -8.57
N ALA A 415 4.12 -4.76 -9.12
CA ALA A 415 4.47 -6.18 -9.23
C ALA A 415 5.70 -6.39 -10.14
N ILE A 416 5.75 -5.68 -11.27
CA ILE A 416 6.93 -5.66 -12.15
C ILE A 416 8.15 -5.21 -11.36
N GLY A 417 8.05 -4.10 -10.62
CA GLY A 417 9.15 -3.56 -9.82
C GLY A 417 9.62 -4.51 -8.72
N ALA A 418 8.71 -5.14 -7.99
CA ALA A 418 9.03 -6.10 -6.94
C ALA A 418 9.76 -7.34 -7.49
N SER A 419 9.25 -7.93 -8.58
CA SER A 419 9.90 -9.07 -9.25
C SER A 419 11.26 -8.68 -9.84
N LEU A 420 11.36 -7.50 -10.45
CA LEU A 420 12.60 -7.01 -11.04
C LEU A 420 13.73 -6.86 -10.00
N ALA A 421 13.39 -6.31 -8.82
CA ALA A 421 14.37 -6.05 -7.78
C ALA A 421 14.78 -7.31 -6.98
N THR A 422 13.94 -8.36 -6.98
CA THR A 422 14.14 -9.52 -6.11
C THR A 422 14.35 -10.83 -6.85
N GLY A 423 13.98 -10.90 -8.13
CA GLY A 423 13.92 -12.14 -8.90
C GLY A 423 12.81 -13.10 -8.46
N GLN A 424 11.99 -12.72 -7.47
CA GLN A 424 10.94 -13.57 -6.91
C GLN A 424 9.61 -13.33 -7.60
N ARG A 425 8.70 -14.32 -7.46
CA ARG A 425 7.36 -14.21 -7.99
C ARG A 425 6.56 -13.10 -7.29
N SER A 426 5.87 -12.30 -8.09
CA SER A 426 4.87 -11.33 -7.62
C SER A 426 3.49 -11.73 -8.14
N ILE A 427 2.48 -11.59 -7.29
CA ILE A 427 1.06 -11.78 -7.64
C ILE A 427 0.37 -10.43 -7.51
N CYS A 428 -0.06 -9.88 -8.63
CA CYS A 428 -0.84 -8.65 -8.69
C CYS A 428 -2.33 -9.02 -8.62
N ILE A 429 -3.03 -8.53 -7.60
CA ILE A 429 -4.49 -8.66 -7.47
C ILE A 429 -5.10 -7.32 -7.85
N SER A 430 -5.84 -7.29 -8.95
CA SER A 430 -6.46 -6.08 -9.48
C SER A 430 -7.95 -6.28 -9.72
N GLY A 431 -8.68 -5.19 -9.89
CA GLY A 431 -10.04 -5.19 -10.40
C GLY A 431 -10.07 -4.81 -11.87
N ASP A 432 -11.16 -5.13 -12.54
CA ASP A 432 -11.43 -4.82 -13.93
C ASP A 432 -11.24 -3.34 -14.27
N GLY A 433 -11.68 -2.42 -13.40
CA GLY A 433 -11.50 -0.99 -13.59
C GLY A 433 -10.08 -0.51 -13.28
N SER A 434 -9.43 -1.06 -12.24
CA SER A 434 -8.11 -0.59 -11.79
C SER A 434 -7.00 -0.99 -12.75
N VAL A 435 -7.03 -2.22 -13.27
CA VAL A 435 -6.00 -2.70 -14.21
C VAL A 435 -5.93 -1.86 -15.48
N MET A 436 -7.06 -1.28 -15.89
CA MET A 436 -7.15 -0.43 -17.09
C MET A 436 -6.33 0.87 -16.97
N MET A 437 -5.98 1.31 -15.76
CA MET A 437 -5.24 2.56 -15.54
C MET A 437 -3.77 2.48 -15.96
N ASN A 438 -3.17 1.28 -15.95
CA ASN A 438 -1.79 1.02 -16.38
C ASN A 438 -1.67 -0.28 -17.20
N LEU A 439 -2.71 -0.61 -17.97
CA LEU A 439 -2.78 -1.82 -18.77
C LEU A 439 -1.62 -1.94 -19.78
N GLN A 440 -1.13 -0.81 -20.29
CA GLN A 440 0.00 -0.74 -21.22
C GLN A 440 1.30 -1.35 -20.67
N GLU A 441 1.44 -1.46 -19.34
CA GLU A 441 2.61 -2.10 -18.71
C GLU A 441 2.62 -3.63 -18.88
N LEU A 442 1.55 -4.23 -19.45
CA LEU A 442 1.59 -5.62 -19.92
C LEU A 442 2.68 -5.81 -21.00
N GLN A 443 2.93 -4.78 -21.85
CA GLN A 443 4.02 -4.83 -22.82
C GLN A 443 5.39 -4.83 -22.11
N THR A 444 5.56 -4.00 -21.09
CA THR A 444 6.78 -3.98 -20.27
C THR A 444 7.02 -5.34 -19.60
N LEU A 445 5.96 -5.93 -19.06
CA LEU A 445 6.02 -7.26 -18.46
C LEU A 445 6.39 -8.36 -19.46
N ALA A 446 5.79 -8.33 -20.66
CA ALA A 446 6.06 -9.30 -21.72
C ALA A 446 7.52 -9.27 -22.17
N GLU A 447 8.09 -8.06 -22.35
CA GLU A 447 9.49 -7.88 -22.73
C GLU A 447 10.48 -8.35 -21.66
N LEU A 448 10.15 -8.14 -20.39
CA LEU A 448 11.02 -8.53 -19.27
C LEU A 448 10.87 -10.00 -18.85
N ALA A 449 9.81 -10.67 -19.29
CA ALA A 449 9.48 -12.06 -18.99
C ALA A 449 9.56 -12.42 -17.48
N LEU A 450 9.23 -11.48 -16.60
CA LEU A 450 9.32 -11.63 -15.16
C LEU A 450 8.26 -12.60 -14.60
N PRO A 451 8.50 -13.27 -13.47
CA PRO A 451 7.54 -14.18 -12.86
C PRO A 451 6.41 -13.40 -12.14
N VAL A 452 5.62 -12.64 -12.90
CA VAL A 452 4.49 -11.86 -12.39
C VAL A 452 3.18 -12.52 -12.81
N LYS A 453 2.32 -12.82 -11.83
CA LYS A 453 0.98 -13.33 -12.02
C LYS A 453 -0.03 -12.22 -11.78
N ILE A 454 -0.84 -11.93 -12.77
CA ILE A 454 -1.88 -10.90 -12.70
C ILE A 454 -3.22 -11.60 -12.55
N ILE A 455 -3.94 -11.30 -11.48
CA ILE A 455 -5.29 -11.82 -11.20
C ILE A 455 -6.24 -10.64 -11.27
N ILE A 456 -7.19 -10.70 -12.20
CA ILE A 456 -8.18 -9.65 -12.42
C ILE A 456 -9.52 -10.15 -11.92
N LEU A 457 -9.98 -9.62 -10.78
CA LEU A 457 -11.33 -9.84 -10.27
C LEU A 457 -12.29 -8.93 -11.01
N ASP A 458 -13.11 -9.53 -11.86
CA ASP A 458 -14.01 -8.82 -12.76
C ASP A 458 -15.45 -8.91 -12.28
N ASN A 459 -16.03 -7.77 -11.88
CA ASN A 459 -17.43 -7.64 -11.52
C ASN A 459 -18.20 -6.68 -12.45
N GLY A 460 -17.59 -6.19 -13.51
CA GLY A 460 -18.16 -5.24 -14.46
C GLY A 460 -18.41 -3.84 -13.89
N HIS A 461 -17.73 -3.49 -12.77
CA HIS A 461 -18.01 -2.25 -12.06
C HIS A 461 -16.78 -1.67 -11.37
N LEU A 462 -16.83 -0.36 -11.11
CA LEU A 462 -16.03 0.24 -10.04
C LEU A 462 -16.63 -0.21 -8.68
N GLY A 463 -16.27 -1.44 -8.25
CA GLY A 463 -17.00 -2.19 -7.24
C GLY A 463 -17.15 -1.48 -5.90
N LEU A 464 -16.11 -0.82 -5.38
CA LEU A 464 -16.17 -0.09 -4.11
C LEU A 464 -17.05 1.17 -4.22
N VAL A 465 -17.01 1.87 -5.38
CA VAL A 465 -17.91 3.01 -5.66
C VAL A 465 -19.36 2.53 -5.72
N ARG A 466 -19.63 1.45 -6.47
CA ARG A 466 -20.95 0.83 -6.55
C ARG A 466 -21.47 0.42 -5.17
N GLN A 467 -20.62 -0.19 -4.34
CA GLN A 467 -20.96 -0.57 -2.97
C GLN A 467 -21.41 0.64 -2.14
N GLN A 468 -20.65 1.74 -2.19
CA GLN A 468 -21.00 2.97 -1.48
C GLN A 468 -22.31 3.59 -2.01
N GLN A 469 -22.49 3.63 -3.32
CA GLN A 469 -23.74 4.10 -3.93
C GLN A 469 -24.93 3.25 -3.49
N THR A 470 -24.73 1.94 -3.39
CA THR A 470 -25.78 1.02 -2.92
C THR A 470 -26.12 1.24 -1.44
N LEU A 471 -25.11 1.42 -0.59
CA LEU A 471 -25.30 1.50 0.86
C LEU A 471 -25.74 2.89 1.34
N PHE A 472 -25.26 3.96 0.69
CA PHE A 472 -25.39 5.33 1.22
C PHE A 472 -26.11 6.31 0.30
N PHE A 473 -26.46 5.91 -0.94
CA PHE A 473 -27.08 6.78 -1.94
C PHE A 473 -28.33 6.15 -2.57
N ASP A 474 -29.10 5.40 -1.80
CA ASP A 474 -30.39 4.79 -2.19
C ASP A 474 -30.30 4.01 -3.52
N LYS A 475 -29.17 3.33 -3.75
CA LYS A 475 -28.91 2.56 -4.99
C LYS A 475 -28.93 3.41 -6.28
N ARG A 476 -28.74 4.71 -6.17
CA ARG A 476 -28.58 5.56 -7.35
C ARG A 476 -27.20 5.34 -7.93
N LEU A 477 -27.06 4.29 -8.76
CA LEU A 477 -25.82 3.93 -9.42
C LEU A 477 -25.55 4.90 -10.57
N SER A 478 -24.43 5.61 -10.50
CA SER A 478 -24.03 6.56 -11.54
C SER A 478 -22.55 6.37 -11.85
N ALA A 479 -22.23 6.19 -13.14
CA ALA A 479 -20.87 6.07 -13.66
C ALA A 479 -20.00 5.01 -12.95
N SER A 480 -20.60 3.96 -12.41
CA SER A 480 -19.88 2.88 -11.71
C SER A 480 -19.97 1.51 -12.40
N ALA A 481 -20.77 1.39 -13.47
CA ALA A 481 -20.91 0.16 -14.25
C ALA A 481 -20.21 0.29 -15.61
N PHE A 482 -19.57 -0.78 -16.05
CA PHE A 482 -19.05 -0.89 -17.41
C PHE A 482 -20.13 -1.46 -18.31
N LEU A 483 -20.46 -0.76 -19.39
CA LEU A 483 -21.56 -1.11 -20.27
C LEU A 483 -21.24 -2.31 -21.19
N GLN A 484 -19.96 -2.58 -21.40
CA GLN A 484 -19.48 -3.69 -22.21
C GLN A 484 -18.45 -4.50 -21.42
N PRO A 485 -18.49 -5.84 -21.49
CA PRO A 485 -17.46 -6.67 -20.85
C PRO A 485 -16.11 -6.49 -21.55
N THR A 486 -15.05 -6.46 -20.77
CA THR A 486 -13.68 -6.38 -21.28
C THR A 486 -13.09 -7.78 -21.45
N GLY A 487 -12.61 -8.08 -22.66
CA GLY A 487 -11.96 -9.37 -22.96
C GLY A 487 -10.51 -9.42 -22.44
N PHE A 488 -10.29 -9.53 -21.13
CA PHE A 488 -8.95 -9.48 -20.53
C PHE A 488 -8.00 -10.57 -21.01
N THR A 489 -8.51 -11.78 -21.30
CA THR A 489 -7.69 -12.85 -21.88
C THR A 489 -7.25 -12.53 -23.30
N ALA A 490 -8.12 -11.92 -24.12
CA ALA A 490 -7.78 -11.48 -25.46
C ALA A 490 -6.76 -10.32 -25.44
N ILE A 491 -6.93 -9.38 -24.52
CA ILE A 491 -5.97 -8.28 -24.31
C ILE A 491 -4.59 -8.83 -23.92
N ALA A 492 -4.51 -9.73 -22.96
CA ALA A 492 -3.26 -10.36 -22.57
C ALA A 492 -2.58 -11.08 -23.74
N ALA A 493 -3.35 -11.84 -24.53
CA ALA A 493 -2.87 -12.52 -25.73
C ALA A 493 -2.33 -11.53 -26.78
N ALA A 494 -2.95 -10.36 -26.94
CA ALA A 494 -2.48 -9.31 -27.85
C ALA A 494 -1.12 -8.72 -27.42
N PHE A 495 -0.79 -8.75 -26.12
CA PHE A 495 0.54 -8.43 -25.60
C PHE A 495 1.50 -9.63 -25.56
N GLY A 496 1.11 -10.78 -26.09
CA GLY A 496 1.94 -12.00 -26.09
C GLY A 496 2.02 -12.71 -24.74
N LEU A 497 1.11 -12.42 -23.82
CA LEU A 497 1.08 -13.03 -22.49
C LEU A 497 0.09 -14.22 -22.45
N PRO A 498 0.47 -15.36 -21.83
CA PRO A 498 -0.47 -16.44 -21.58
C PRO A 498 -1.58 -15.97 -20.64
N ALA A 499 -2.81 -16.37 -20.93
CA ALA A 499 -3.95 -15.99 -20.13
C ALA A 499 -4.99 -17.11 -20.07
N MET A 500 -5.75 -17.13 -18.96
CA MET A 500 -6.87 -18.05 -18.78
C MET A 500 -7.97 -17.44 -17.92
N THR A 501 -9.19 -17.95 -18.07
CA THR A 501 -10.26 -17.67 -17.10
C THR A 501 -10.22 -18.75 -16.02
N VAL A 502 -10.30 -18.33 -14.77
CA VAL A 502 -10.31 -19.19 -13.58
C VAL A 502 -11.60 -18.90 -12.81
N ASP A 503 -12.40 -19.93 -12.54
CA ASP A 503 -13.55 -19.77 -11.65
C ASP A 503 -13.08 -19.48 -10.21
N ALA A 504 -13.86 -18.71 -9.47
CA ALA A 504 -13.50 -18.30 -8.11
C ALA A 504 -13.31 -19.47 -7.12
N THR A 505 -13.82 -20.65 -7.44
CA THR A 505 -13.72 -21.89 -6.63
C THR A 505 -12.85 -22.97 -7.28
N ASP A 506 -12.31 -22.73 -8.48
CA ASP A 506 -11.50 -23.71 -9.21
C ASP A 506 -10.06 -23.78 -8.69
N SER A 507 -9.84 -24.69 -7.75
CA SER A 507 -8.52 -24.95 -7.16
C SER A 507 -7.50 -25.47 -8.17
N ALA A 508 -7.92 -26.34 -9.08
CA ALA A 508 -7.01 -26.91 -10.07
C ALA A 508 -6.58 -25.87 -11.11
N GLY A 509 -7.52 -25.06 -11.60
CA GLY A 509 -7.24 -23.97 -12.51
C GLY A 509 -6.31 -22.91 -11.89
N LEU A 510 -6.53 -22.52 -10.63
CA LEU A 510 -5.65 -21.57 -9.95
C LEU A 510 -4.24 -22.15 -9.76
N GLN A 511 -4.11 -23.41 -9.34
CA GLN A 511 -2.80 -24.05 -9.17
C GLN A 511 -2.07 -24.15 -10.50
N ALA A 512 -2.76 -24.54 -11.59
CA ALA A 512 -2.19 -24.58 -12.94
C ALA A 512 -1.71 -23.18 -13.37
N PHE A 513 -2.50 -22.14 -13.13
CA PHE A 513 -2.12 -20.76 -13.40
C PHE A 513 -0.86 -20.31 -12.62
N LEU A 514 -0.82 -20.57 -11.33
CA LEU A 514 0.32 -20.19 -10.50
C LEU A 514 1.60 -20.99 -10.85
N ALA A 515 1.46 -22.22 -11.35
CA ALA A 515 2.57 -23.07 -11.75
C ALA A 515 3.14 -22.72 -13.15
N MET A 516 2.43 -21.95 -13.98
CA MET A 516 2.92 -21.55 -15.30
C MET A 516 4.25 -20.79 -15.16
N PRO A 517 5.27 -21.07 -16.00
CA PRO A 517 6.51 -20.31 -15.99
C PRO A 517 6.29 -18.87 -16.48
N GLY A 518 7.10 -17.92 -15.99
CA GLY A 518 7.05 -16.54 -16.43
C GLY A 518 5.77 -15.78 -16.09
N PRO A 519 5.44 -14.72 -16.84
CA PRO A 519 4.26 -13.90 -16.63
C PRO A 519 2.97 -14.61 -17.06
N GLY A 520 1.82 -14.15 -16.54
CA GLY A 520 0.51 -14.65 -16.94
C GLY A 520 -0.63 -13.84 -16.37
N VAL A 521 -1.80 -13.93 -17.01
CA VAL A 521 -3.03 -13.21 -16.62
C VAL A 521 -4.14 -14.22 -16.34
N ALA A 522 -4.74 -14.16 -15.16
CA ALA A 522 -5.96 -14.87 -14.81
C ALA A 522 -7.13 -13.88 -14.75
N HIS A 523 -8.15 -14.11 -15.54
CA HIS A 523 -9.44 -13.43 -15.46
C HIS A 523 -10.34 -14.23 -14.52
N VAL A 524 -10.84 -13.60 -13.46
CA VAL A 524 -11.67 -14.23 -12.43
C VAL A 524 -13.00 -13.48 -12.35
N PRO A 525 -14.05 -13.97 -13.03
CA PRO A 525 -15.38 -13.38 -12.91
C PRO A 525 -15.93 -13.53 -11.49
N ILE A 526 -16.42 -12.43 -10.91
CA ILE A 526 -17.09 -12.42 -9.61
C ILE A 526 -18.42 -11.66 -9.71
N ARG A 527 -19.28 -11.81 -8.70
CA ARG A 527 -20.59 -11.19 -8.75
C ARG A 527 -20.52 -9.69 -8.42
N ALA A 528 -21.19 -8.86 -9.18
CA ALA A 528 -21.33 -7.42 -8.91
C ALA A 528 -22.02 -7.11 -7.57
N ALA A 529 -22.79 -8.06 -7.03
CA ALA A 529 -23.48 -7.93 -5.74
C ALA A 529 -22.55 -8.16 -4.54
N ASP A 530 -21.39 -8.80 -4.72
CA ASP A 530 -20.48 -9.09 -3.65
C ASP A 530 -19.92 -7.80 -3.04
N LYS A 531 -19.94 -7.70 -1.72
CA LYS A 531 -19.52 -6.52 -0.96
C LYS A 531 -18.33 -6.83 -0.07
N VAL A 532 -17.54 -5.82 0.24
CA VAL A 532 -16.53 -5.89 1.30
C VAL A 532 -17.20 -5.56 2.62
N LEU A 533 -17.34 -6.54 3.47
CA LEU A 533 -17.90 -6.39 4.81
C LEU A 533 -16.93 -6.99 5.85
N PRO A 534 -16.94 -6.52 7.09
CA PRO A 534 -17.67 -5.35 7.58
C PRO A 534 -17.28 -4.04 6.89
N MET A 535 -18.16 -3.06 6.99
CA MET A 535 -17.87 -1.72 6.52
C MET A 535 -18.38 -0.67 7.52
N VAL A 536 -17.49 0.23 7.94
CA VAL A 536 -17.86 1.42 8.71
C VAL A 536 -18.20 2.55 7.73
N ALA A 537 -19.37 3.17 7.89
CA ALA A 537 -19.75 4.30 7.06
C ALA A 537 -18.78 5.49 7.27
N PRO A 538 -18.48 6.29 6.24
CA PRO A 538 -17.67 7.50 6.40
C PRO A 538 -18.22 8.40 7.53
N GLY A 539 -17.35 8.77 8.48
CA GLY A 539 -17.70 9.59 9.63
C GLY A 539 -18.37 8.85 10.80
N ALA A 540 -18.63 7.55 10.69
CA ALA A 540 -19.12 6.71 11.78
C ALA A 540 -17.97 6.20 12.67
N GLY A 541 -18.28 5.74 13.88
CA GLY A 541 -17.32 5.09 14.76
C GLY A 541 -17.12 3.62 14.37
N ASN A 542 -15.95 3.06 14.71
CA ASN A 542 -15.59 1.69 14.31
C ASN A 542 -16.53 0.60 14.85
N LEU A 543 -17.32 0.86 15.89
CA LEU A 543 -18.34 -0.07 16.36
C LEU A 543 -19.68 0.03 15.60
N GLU A 544 -19.85 1.05 14.76
CA GLU A 544 -21.06 1.27 13.95
C GLU A 544 -20.92 0.57 12.59
N MET A 545 -20.47 -0.68 12.61
CA MET A 545 -20.20 -1.47 11.41
C MET A 545 -21.49 -2.00 10.76
N ILE A 546 -21.53 -1.97 9.44
CA ILE A 546 -22.45 -2.76 8.63
C ILE A 546 -21.83 -4.15 8.51
N LEU A 547 -22.44 -5.13 9.18
CA LEU A 547 -21.90 -6.49 9.28
C LEU A 547 -22.38 -7.40 8.15
N ARG A 548 -23.62 -7.20 7.68
CA ARG A 548 -24.27 -8.01 6.64
C ARG A 548 -24.79 -7.12 5.53
N ASP A 549 -24.93 -7.71 4.34
CA ASP A 549 -25.60 -7.06 3.23
C ASP A 549 -27.08 -6.78 3.57
N PRO A 550 -27.53 -5.51 3.67
CA PRO A 550 -28.92 -5.18 3.99
C PRO A 550 -29.93 -5.74 2.98
N GLU A 551 -29.50 -6.03 1.75
CA GLU A 551 -30.35 -6.62 0.71
C GLU A 551 -30.61 -8.10 0.96
N ARG A 552 -29.54 -8.84 1.32
CA ARG A 552 -29.67 -10.26 1.68
C ARG A 552 -30.51 -10.46 2.93
N GLN A 553 -30.38 -9.56 3.92
CA GLN A 553 -31.22 -9.61 5.12
C GLN A 553 -32.71 -9.47 4.79
N ARG A 554 -33.08 -8.46 3.98
CA ARG A 554 -34.48 -8.25 3.55
C ARG A 554 -35.03 -9.45 2.76
N THR A 555 -34.25 -10.02 1.85
CA THR A 555 -34.66 -11.20 1.08
C THR A 555 -34.85 -12.43 1.98
N ALA A 556 -33.97 -12.64 2.95
CA ALA A 556 -34.08 -13.74 3.90
C ALA A 556 -35.31 -13.57 4.83
N GLU A 557 -35.61 -12.36 5.29
CA GLU A 557 -36.81 -12.04 6.08
C GLU A 557 -38.07 -12.25 5.25
N THR A 558 -38.13 -11.75 4.00
CA THR A 558 -39.27 -11.95 3.09
C THR A 558 -39.49 -13.44 2.82
N ASN A 559 -38.45 -14.22 2.60
CA ASN A 559 -38.57 -15.66 2.38
C ASN A 559 -38.98 -16.43 3.66
N ARG A 560 -38.55 -15.98 4.85
CA ARG A 560 -39.06 -16.52 6.12
C ARG A 560 -40.53 -16.22 6.34
N VAL A 561 -40.98 -15.03 6.02
CA VAL A 561 -42.40 -14.62 6.10
C VAL A 561 -43.23 -15.37 5.06
N ALA A 562 -42.72 -15.53 3.83
CA ALA A 562 -43.38 -16.29 2.78
C ALA A 562 -43.41 -17.81 3.01
N GLY A 563 -42.42 -18.34 3.74
CA GLY A 563 -42.34 -19.76 4.12
C GLY A 563 -43.10 -20.15 5.39
N ALA A 564 -43.66 -19.19 6.13
CA ALA A 564 -44.62 -19.45 7.19
C ALA A 564 -45.99 -19.80 6.55
N LYS A 565 -46.32 -21.11 6.51
CA LYS A 565 -47.61 -21.59 6.07
C LYS A 565 -48.74 -20.83 6.80
N PRO A 566 -49.79 -20.42 6.08
CA PRO A 566 -51.00 -19.94 6.74
C PRO A 566 -51.58 -21.12 7.54
N LEU A 567 -51.90 -20.88 8.80
CA LEU A 567 -52.71 -21.78 9.62
C LEU A 567 -54.05 -21.99 8.90
N ASP A 568 -54.42 -23.28 8.73
CA ASP A 568 -55.70 -23.73 8.24
C ASP A 568 -56.86 -22.98 8.92
N GLY A 569 -57.73 -22.38 8.15
CA GLY A 569 -58.93 -21.72 8.62
C GLY A 569 -59.94 -21.44 7.52
N ALA A 570 -60.85 -22.42 7.35
CA ALA A 570 -62.23 -22.26 6.85
C ALA A 570 -62.46 -22.01 5.36
N ALA A 571 -62.97 -23.02 4.73
CA ALA A 571 -63.75 -22.98 3.50
C ALA A 571 -64.91 -21.99 3.60
N LEU A 572 -65.07 -21.14 2.59
CA LEU A 572 -66.34 -20.57 2.20
C LEU A 572 -66.50 -20.65 0.67
N VAL A 573 -67.37 -21.58 0.32
CA VAL A 573 -67.97 -21.74 -1.01
C VAL A 573 -68.83 -20.50 -1.30
N SER A 574 -68.64 -19.89 -2.42
CA SER A 574 -69.74 -19.12 -3.08
C SER A 574 -69.50 -19.07 -4.58
N THR A 575 -70.30 -19.83 -5.27
CA THR A 575 -70.66 -19.76 -6.67
C THR A 575 -71.14 -18.35 -7.03
N VAL A 576 -70.79 -17.87 -8.22
CA VAL A 576 -71.75 -17.34 -9.25
C VAL A 576 -70.91 -16.92 -10.49
N ARG A 577 -71.28 -17.51 -11.61
CA ARG A 577 -71.14 -17.02 -13.00
C ARG A 577 -72.29 -16.14 -13.37
N PRO A 578 -72.38 -15.47 -14.51
CA PRO A 578 -71.57 -15.57 -15.71
C PRO A 578 -70.58 -14.44 -15.99
#